data_65eb6aaaacaac983905c69b82c94b984
#
_entry.id   65eb6aaaacaac983905c69b82c94b984
#
_cell.length_a   1.000
_cell.length_b   1.000
_cell.length_c   1.000
_cell.angle_alpha   90.00
_cell.angle_beta   90.00
_cell.angle_gamma   90.00
#
_symmetry.space_group_name_H-M   'P 1'
#
loop_
_entity.id
_entity.type
_entity.pdbx_description
1 polymer ?
#
loop_
_entity_poly.entity_id
_entity_poly.type
_entity_poly.pdbx_seq_one_letter_code
_entity_poly.pdbx_strand_id
1 'polypeptide(L)'
;MNKLSRLVIVGASGHGKVIADIAKLNGYNDIVFLDDNEAVDECAGYPVIGRSCDFAKVEKNVVIAIGNAKIRSRIQEQYESRGFYPVTLIHPNATVADSAQIGVGSVIMAGAVINPYAKLGKGCIVNTCASVDHDCVLGDYVHVAVGAHLCGTVEVGAYTWIGAGATVSNNISICPECMIGAGAVVVKDLDEKGTYVGVP
;
A
#
# COMPACT_ATOMS: atom_id res chain seq x y z
N MET A 1 -22.47 -17.71 -6.00
CA MET A 1 -21.41 -16.77 -5.62
C MET A 1 -22.02 -15.39 -5.57
N ASN A 2 -22.05 -14.73 -4.40
CA ASN A 2 -22.47 -13.35 -4.33
C ASN A 2 -21.46 -12.50 -5.14
N LYS A 3 -21.95 -11.83 -6.16
CA LYS A 3 -21.14 -10.88 -6.94
C LYS A 3 -20.70 -9.75 -6.01
N LEU A 4 -19.40 -9.56 -5.83
CA LEU A 4 -18.92 -8.37 -5.13
C LEU A 4 -19.37 -7.12 -5.90
N SER A 5 -19.72 -6.07 -5.17
CA SER A 5 -20.09 -4.77 -5.75
C SER A 5 -18.90 -4.18 -6.52
N ARG A 6 -19.18 -3.21 -7.38
CA ARG A 6 -18.14 -2.48 -8.12
C ARG A 6 -16.99 -2.04 -7.22
N LEU A 7 -15.75 -2.15 -7.72
CA LEU A 7 -14.56 -1.57 -7.15
C LEU A 7 -14.10 -0.40 -8.01
N VAL A 8 -13.87 0.74 -7.38
CA VAL A 8 -13.25 1.90 -8.01
C VAL A 8 -11.79 1.97 -7.59
N ILE A 9 -10.88 2.02 -8.56
CA ILE A 9 -9.44 2.19 -8.34
C ILE A 9 -9.07 3.62 -8.69
N VAL A 10 -8.53 4.37 -7.74
CA VAL A 10 -8.07 5.75 -7.97
C VAL A 10 -6.58 5.74 -8.26
N GLY A 11 -6.23 6.06 -9.52
CA GLY A 11 -4.87 6.03 -10.06
C GLY A 11 -4.70 4.95 -11.13
N ALA A 12 -4.71 5.37 -12.40
CA ALA A 12 -4.64 4.49 -13.59
C ALA A 12 -3.21 4.39 -14.15
N SER A 13 -2.25 4.01 -13.30
CA SER A 13 -0.83 3.88 -13.64
C SER A 13 -0.31 2.45 -13.44
N GLY A 14 1.00 2.24 -13.45
CA GLY A 14 1.61 0.92 -13.24
C GLY A 14 1.16 0.26 -11.93
N HIS A 15 1.05 1.01 -10.84
CA HIS A 15 0.55 0.51 -9.57
C HIS A 15 -0.95 0.13 -9.65
N GLY A 16 -1.74 0.95 -10.35
CA GLY A 16 -3.14 0.65 -10.60
C GLY A 16 -3.37 -0.66 -11.35
N LYS A 17 -2.50 -1.00 -12.31
CA LYS A 17 -2.55 -2.28 -13.03
C LYS A 17 -2.39 -3.48 -12.09
N VAL A 18 -1.42 -3.40 -11.18
CA VAL A 18 -1.20 -4.46 -10.18
C VAL A 18 -2.38 -4.59 -9.23
N ILE A 19 -2.94 -3.47 -8.78
CA ILE A 19 -4.13 -3.47 -7.91
C ILE A 19 -5.35 -4.05 -8.63
N ALA A 20 -5.56 -3.76 -9.91
CA ALA A 20 -6.66 -4.35 -10.69
C ALA A 20 -6.55 -5.87 -10.79
N ASP A 21 -5.34 -6.40 -10.99
CA ASP A 21 -5.08 -7.83 -11.00
C ASP A 21 -5.41 -8.47 -9.64
N ILE A 22 -4.92 -7.88 -8.54
CA ILE A 22 -5.24 -8.34 -7.18
C ILE A 22 -6.75 -8.30 -6.93
N ALA A 23 -7.42 -7.22 -7.32
CA ALA A 23 -8.86 -7.07 -7.15
C ALA A 23 -9.64 -8.17 -7.87
N LYS A 24 -9.24 -8.49 -9.11
CA LYS A 24 -9.82 -9.59 -9.88
C LYS A 24 -9.64 -10.93 -9.17
N LEU A 25 -8.45 -11.22 -8.64
CA LEU A 25 -8.17 -12.43 -7.88
C LEU A 25 -8.98 -12.51 -6.57
N ASN A 26 -9.36 -11.36 -6.01
CA ASN A 26 -10.24 -11.26 -4.84
C ASN A 26 -11.74 -11.32 -5.21
N GLY A 27 -12.08 -11.53 -6.50
CA GLY A 27 -13.46 -11.75 -6.96
C GLY A 27 -14.21 -10.50 -7.40
N TYR A 28 -13.56 -9.36 -7.52
CA TYR A 28 -14.14 -8.17 -8.14
C TYR A 28 -14.16 -8.35 -9.66
N ASN A 29 -15.36 -8.33 -10.26
CA ASN A 29 -15.54 -8.49 -11.72
C ASN A 29 -15.99 -7.20 -12.41
N ASP A 30 -16.43 -6.21 -11.62
CA ASP A 30 -16.80 -4.87 -12.10
C ASP A 30 -15.77 -3.88 -11.51
N ILE A 31 -14.73 -3.58 -12.29
CA ILE A 31 -13.62 -2.71 -11.92
C ILE A 31 -13.63 -1.51 -12.86
N VAL A 32 -13.48 -0.33 -12.28
CA VAL A 32 -13.31 0.93 -13.04
C VAL A 32 -12.22 1.78 -12.41
N PHE A 33 -11.65 2.68 -13.19
CA PHE A 33 -10.62 3.61 -12.74
C PHE A 33 -11.14 5.05 -12.67
N LEU A 34 -10.52 5.81 -11.78
CA LEU A 34 -10.53 7.27 -11.75
C LEU A 34 -9.08 7.76 -11.82
N ASP A 35 -8.79 8.73 -12.69
CA ASP A 35 -7.47 9.33 -12.82
C ASP A 35 -7.58 10.80 -13.20
N ASP A 36 -6.66 11.63 -12.71
CA ASP A 36 -6.63 13.06 -13.02
C ASP A 36 -5.95 13.37 -14.36
N ASN A 37 -5.29 12.38 -14.99
CA ASN A 37 -4.75 12.50 -16.33
C ASN A 37 -5.83 12.19 -17.37
N GLU A 38 -6.38 13.22 -17.99
CA GLU A 38 -7.44 13.13 -18.98
C GLU A 38 -7.03 12.40 -20.28
N ALA A 39 -5.74 12.15 -20.48
CA ALA A 39 -5.25 11.40 -21.64
C ALA A 39 -5.34 9.87 -21.46
N VAL A 40 -5.72 9.40 -20.26
CA VAL A 40 -5.84 7.97 -19.95
C VAL A 40 -7.31 7.61 -19.91
N ASP A 41 -7.77 6.85 -20.87
CA ASP A 41 -9.16 6.37 -21.02
C ASP A 41 -9.34 4.91 -20.58
N GLU A 42 -8.23 4.15 -20.50
CA GLU A 42 -8.20 2.74 -20.10
C GLU A 42 -6.95 2.39 -19.29
N CYS A 43 -7.10 1.46 -18.33
CA CYS A 43 -5.98 0.88 -17.59
C CYS A 43 -6.24 -0.61 -17.33
N ALA A 44 -5.30 -1.48 -17.71
CA ALA A 44 -5.39 -2.93 -17.53
C ALA A 44 -6.67 -3.57 -18.12
N GLY A 45 -7.21 -3.03 -19.21
CA GLY A 45 -8.46 -3.50 -19.84
C GLY A 45 -9.73 -3.02 -19.14
N TYR A 46 -9.63 -2.07 -18.22
CA TYR A 46 -10.76 -1.47 -17.51
C TYR A 46 -10.87 0.03 -17.83
N PRO A 47 -12.09 0.58 -17.96
CA PRO A 47 -12.27 1.98 -18.32
C PRO A 47 -11.89 2.94 -17.21
N VAL A 48 -11.31 4.09 -17.59
CA VAL A 48 -11.19 5.27 -16.74
C VAL A 48 -12.46 6.11 -16.93
N ILE A 49 -13.27 6.23 -15.89
CA ILE A 49 -14.61 6.82 -16.00
C ILE A 49 -14.68 8.27 -15.50
N GLY A 50 -13.58 8.83 -15.00
CA GLY A 50 -13.53 10.19 -14.51
C GLY A 50 -12.30 10.51 -13.67
N ARG A 51 -12.36 11.61 -12.95
CA ARG A 51 -11.28 12.13 -12.11
C ARG A 51 -11.33 11.60 -10.68
N SER A 52 -10.23 11.72 -9.97
CA SER A 52 -10.09 11.26 -8.56
C SER A 52 -11.13 11.90 -7.61
N CYS A 53 -11.71 13.04 -7.97
CA CYS A 53 -12.73 13.76 -7.21
C CYS A 53 -14.19 13.49 -7.67
N ASP A 54 -14.39 12.61 -8.63
CA ASP A 54 -15.73 12.28 -9.15
C ASP A 54 -16.47 11.28 -8.24
N PHE A 55 -16.67 11.67 -6.98
CA PHE A 55 -17.26 10.83 -5.93
C PHE A 55 -18.64 10.25 -6.29
N ALA A 56 -19.42 10.96 -7.11
CA ALA A 56 -20.72 10.49 -7.57
C ALA A 56 -20.65 9.21 -8.42
N LYS A 57 -19.50 8.87 -8.98
CA LYS A 57 -19.25 7.67 -9.78
C LYS A 57 -18.81 6.47 -8.92
N VAL A 58 -18.62 6.67 -7.62
CA VAL A 58 -18.20 5.65 -6.65
C VAL A 58 -19.41 5.15 -5.88
N GLU A 59 -19.65 3.85 -5.88
CA GLU A 59 -20.77 3.27 -5.12
C GLU A 59 -20.42 3.13 -3.64
N LYS A 60 -19.44 2.30 -3.28
CA LYS A 60 -18.99 2.08 -1.90
C LYS A 60 -17.50 1.75 -1.80
N ASN A 61 -17.03 0.80 -2.60
CA ASN A 61 -15.69 0.25 -2.46
C ASN A 61 -14.71 1.04 -3.31
N VAL A 62 -13.65 1.51 -2.68
CA VAL A 62 -12.59 2.27 -3.34
C VAL A 62 -11.23 1.77 -2.86
N VAL A 63 -10.23 1.80 -3.74
CA VAL A 63 -8.83 1.60 -3.38
C VAL A 63 -7.99 2.69 -4.02
N ILE A 64 -7.01 3.22 -3.28
CA ILE A 64 -6.18 4.32 -3.76
C ILE A 64 -4.85 3.76 -4.27
N ALA A 65 -4.70 3.72 -5.59
CA ALA A 65 -3.58 3.14 -6.31
C ALA A 65 -2.45 4.17 -6.57
N ILE A 66 -2.05 4.92 -5.55
CA ILE A 66 -1.04 5.97 -5.66
C ILE A 66 0.14 5.68 -4.73
N GLY A 67 1.34 5.57 -5.32
CA GLY A 67 2.57 5.27 -4.57
C GLY A 67 2.97 6.36 -3.58
N ASN A 68 2.81 7.63 -3.94
CA ASN A 68 3.13 8.75 -3.06
C ASN A 68 2.23 8.74 -1.82
N ALA A 69 2.83 8.57 -0.64
CA ALA A 69 2.12 8.40 0.62
C ALA A 69 1.23 9.60 0.98
N LYS A 70 1.72 10.83 0.78
CA LYS A 70 0.96 12.06 1.11
C LYS A 70 -0.23 12.28 0.17
N ILE A 71 -0.07 11.97 -1.12
CA ILE A 71 -1.18 12.04 -2.08
C ILE A 71 -2.19 10.93 -1.76
N ARG A 72 -1.72 9.71 -1.49
CA ARG A 72 -2.57 8.57 -1.14
C ARG A 72 -3.40 8.86 0.12
N SER A 73 -2.77 9.40 1.19
CA SER A 73 -3.50 9.73 2.43
C SER A 73 -4.56 10.79 2.21
N ARG A 74 -4.22 11.88 1.53
CA ARG A 74 -5.16 12.97 1.25
C ARG A 74 -6.39 12.47 0.48
N ILE A 75 -6.18 11.64 -0.52
CA ILE A 75 -7.29 11.10 -1.33
C ILE A 75 -8.10 10.11 -0.48
N GLN A 76 -7.47 9.17 0.23
CA GLN A 76 -8.18 8.22 1.07
C GLN A 76 -9.05 8.93 2.11
N GLU A 77 -8.52 9.94 2.80
CA GLU A 77 -9.25 10.74 3.79
C GLU A 77 -10.44 11.50 3.17
N GLN A 78 -10.30 11.99 1.94
CA GLN A 78 -11.41 12.61 1.23
C GLN A 78 -12.55 11.62 0.95
N TYR A 79 -12.24 10.37 0.63
CA TYR A 79 -13.24 9.32 0.44
C TYR A 79 -13.87 8.89 1.78
N GLU A 80 -13.05 8.64 2.80
CA GLU A 80 -13.52 8.28 4.16
C GLU A 80 -14.48 9.34 4.74
N SER A 81 -14.14 10.62 4.60
CA SER A 81 -14.98 11.72 5.09
C SER A 81 -16.35 11.82 4.41
N ARG A 82 -16.53 11.17 3.27
CA ARG A 82 -17.80 11.08 2.52
C ARG A 82 -18.52 9.75 2.71
N GLY A 83 -18.04 8.92 3.62
CA GLY A 83 -18.66 7.64 3.95
C GLY A 83 -18.36 6.50 2.97
N PHE A 84 -17.34 6.65 2.13
CA PHE A 84 -16.84 5.54 1.32
C PHE A 84 -15.95 4.61 2.14
N TYR A 85 -15.81 3.37 1.69
CA TYR A 85 -15.03 2.34 2.39
C TYR A 85 -13.76 2.01 1.59
N PRO A 86 -12.58 2.50 2.01
CA PRO A 86 -11.32 2.06 1.43
C PRO A 86 -11.12 0.57 1.65
N VAL A 87 -10.94 -0.18 0.57
CA VAL A 87 -10.82 -1.65 0.61
C VAL A 87 -9.37 -2.03 0.89
N THR A 88 -9.17 -2.96 1.82
CA THR A 88 -7.89 -3.65 1.96
C THR A 88 -7.84 -4.82 0.98
N LEU A 89 -6.82 -4.86 0.14
CA LEU A 89 -6.63 -5.93 -0.83
C LEU A 89 -5.39 -6.76 -0.47
N ILE A 90 -5.59 -8.07 -0.38
CA ILE A 90 -4.52 -9.03 -0.10
C ILE A 90 -4.43 -10.00 -1.27
N HIS A 91 -3.29 -10.07 -1.93
CA HIS A 91 -3.07 -11.04 -3.00
C HIS A 91 -3.18 -12.47 -2.47
N PRO A 92 -3.86 -13.41 -3.15
CA PRO A 92 -4.02 -14.79 -2.66
C PRO A 92 -2.71 -15.53 -2.39
N ASN A 93 -1.61 -15.15 -3.07
CA ASN A 93 -0.28 -15.70 -2.83
C ASN A 93 0.57 -14.87 -1.85
N ALA A 94 -0.02 -13.95 -1.11
CA ALA A 94 0.62 -13.35 0.05
C ALA A 94 0.43 -14.27 1.26
N THR A 95 1.43 -14.32 2.13
CA THR A 95 1.34 -15.05 3.41
C THR A 95 1.13 -14.04 4.53
N VAL A 96 -0.03 -14.09 5.17
CA VAL A 96 -0.37 -13.20 6.28
C VAL A 96 -0.71 -14.04 7.49
N ALA A 97 -0.01 -13.82 8.59
CA ALA A 97 -0.27 -14.53 9.85
C ALA A 97 -1.63 -14.11 10.44
N ASP A 98 -2.35 -15.04 11.03
CA ASP A 98 -3.67 -14.79 11.64
C ASP A 98 -3.64 -13.71 12.73
N SER A 99 -2.51 -13.56 13.44
CA SER A 99 -2.31 -12.54 14.48
C SER A 99 -1.86 -11.18 13.94
N ALA A 100 -1.59 -11.05 12.65
CA ALA A 100 -1.23 -9.76 12.05
C ALA A 100 -2.44 -8.83 11.96
N GLN A 101 -2.20 -7.53 12.12
CA GLN A 101 -3.23 -6.49 12.03
C GLN A 101 -2.91 -5.60 10.83
N ILE A 102 -3.85 -5.46 9.91
CA ILE A 102 -3.68 -4.67 8.69
C ILE A 102 -4.73 -3.57 8.66
N GLY A 103 -4.28 -2.32 8.63
CA GLY A 103 -5.14 -1.14 8.56
C GLY A 103 -5.89 -1.03 7.23
N VAL A 104 -7.03 -0.37 7.29
CA VAL A 104 -7.96 -0.17 6.16
C VAL A 104 -7.28 0.53 4.97
N GLY A 105 -7.64 0.13 3.75
CA GLY A 105 -7.08 0.71 2.52
C GLY A 105 -5.66 0.28 2.19
N SER A 106 -5.09 -0.69 2.93
CA SER A 106 -3.77 -1.24 2.66
C SER A 106 -3.80 -2.25 1.51
N VAL A 107 -2.67 -2.40 0.83
CA VAL A 107 -2.50 -3.38 -0.26
C VAL A 107 -1.30 -4.26 0.03
N ILE A 108 -1.54 -5.58 0.07
CA ILE A 108 -0.51 -6.61 0.26
C ILE A 108 -0.38 -7.38 -1.05
N MET A 109 0.78 -7.30 -1.69
CA MET A 109 1.00 -7.82 -3.04
C MET A 109 1.48 -9.26 -3.07
N ALA A 110 1.63 -9.79 -4.28
CA ALA A 110 2.03 -11.18 -4.52
C ALA A 110 3.37 -11.52 -3.83
N GLY A 111 3.40 -12.65 -3.13
CA GLY A 111 4.60 -13.14 -2.45
C GLY A 111 5.04 -12.32 -1.23
N ALA A 112 4.29 -11.30 -0.85
CA ALA A 112 4.56 -10.56 0.38
C ALA A 112 4.29 -11.44 1.61
N VAL A 113 5.08 -11.26 2.66
CA VAL A 113 4.96 -11.99 3.92
C VAL A 113 4.74 -11.03 5.07
N ILE A 114 3.67 -11.22 5.83
CA ILE A 114 3.39 -10.49 7.07
C ILE A 114 3.36 -11.50 8.22
N ASN A 115 4.35 -11.41 9.08
CA ASN A 115 4.59 -12.39 10.16
C ASN A 115 3.74 -12.10 11.42
N PRO A 116 3.72 -13.03 12.40
CA PRO A 116 2.90 -12.91 13.60
C PRO A 116 3.09 -11.60 14.35
N TYR A 117 1.96 -11.04 14.82
CA TYR A 117 1.89 -9.82 15.62
C TYR A 117 2.36 -8.53 14.94
N ALA A 118 2.71 -8.57 13.65
CA ALA A 118 2.96 -7.36 12.89
C ALA A 118 1.71 -6.48 12.83
N LYS A 119 1.88 -5.17 12.98
CA LYS A 119 0.80 -4.17 12.96
C LYS A 119 1.09 -3.14 11.88
N LEU A 120 0.21 -3.05 10.91
CA LEU A 120 0.28 -2.08 9.82
C LEU A 120 -0.82 -1.05 9.98
N GLY A 121 -0.47 0.23 9.89
CA GLY A 121 -1.41 1.33 9.84
C GLY A 121 -2.27 1.33 8.57
N LYS A 122 -3.13 2.32 8.41
CA LYS A 122 -4.00 2.46 7.25
C LYS A 122 -3.23 2.85 5.99
N GLY A 123 -3.74 2.43 4.84
CA GLY A 123 -3.20 2.81 3.53
C GLY A 123 -1.77 2.37 3.26
N CYS A 124 -1.26 1.36 3.97
CA CYS A 124 0.07 0.80 3.74
C CYS A 124 0.14 0.02 2.43
N ILE A 125 1.32 0.01 1.82
CA ILE A 125 1.63 -0.84 0.68
C ILE A 125 2.77 -1.77 1.08
N VAL A 126 2.53 -3.09 1.05
CA VAL A 126 3.59 -4.09 1.12
C VAL A 126 3.68 -4.73 -0.25
N ASN A 127 4.73 -4.37 -0.97
CA ASN A 127 4.87 -4.63 -2.39
C ASN A 127 5.33 -6.08 -2.66
N THR A 128 5.43 -6.45 -3.92
CA THR A 128 5.77 -7.79 -4.40
C THR A 128 7.02 -8.34 -3.69
N CYS A 129 6.90 -9.53 -3.10
CA CYS A 129 7.97 -10.25 -2.40
C CYS A 129 8.62 -9.46 -1.24
N ALA A 130 7.98 -8.43 -0.72
CA ALA A 130 8.44 -7.74 0.48
C ALA A 130 8.06 -8.51 1.74
N SER A 131 8.80 -8.33 2.84
CA SER A 131 8.46 -8.94 4.12
C SER A 131 8.43 -7.95 5.28
N VAL A 132 7.48 -8.17 6.17
CA VAL A 132 7.34 -7.51 7.47
C VAL A 132 7.37 -8.62 8.52
N ASP A 133 8.44 -8.70 9.27
CA ASP A 133 8.66 -9.78 10.22
C ASP A 133 7.86 -9.57 11.52
N HIS A 134 7.99 -10.52 12.46
CA HIS A 134 7.21 -10.57 13.70
C HIS A 134 7.36 -9.29 14.54
N ASP A 135 6.30 -8.91 15.22
CA ASP A 135 6.24 -7.75 16.15
C ASP A 135 6.59 -6.39 15.53
N CYS A 136 6.68 -6.29 14.20
CA CYS A 136 6.90 -5.01 13.53
C CYS A 136 5.69 -4.09 13.67
N VAL A 137 5.95 -2.78 13.78
CA VAL A 137 4.91 -1.74 13.82
C VAL A 137 5.15 -0.72 12.71
N LEU A 138 4.24 -0.65 11.75
CA LEU A 138 4.27 0.31 10.66
C LEU A 138 3.19 1.36 10.85
N GLY A 139 3.57 2.62 10.84
CA GLY A 139 2.64 3.75 10.84
C GLY A 139 1.80 3.83 9.57
N ASP A 140 0.87 4.77 9.54
CA ASP A 140 -0.02 4.98 8.40
C ASP A 140 0.74 5.32 7.12
N TYR A 141 0.24 4.80 6.01
CA TYR A 141 0.75 5.09 4.65
C TYR A 141 2.21 4.74 4.40
N VAL A 142 2.81 3.87 5.19
CA VAL A 142 4.14 3.30 4.91
C VAL A 142 4.09 2.51 3.60
N HIS A 143 5.16 2.61 2.82
CA HIS A 143 5.35 1.80 1.62
C HIS A 143 6.63 0.96 1.75
N VAL A 144 6.46 -0.34 1.90
CA VAL A 144 7.55 -1.32 1.82
C VAL A 144 7.62 -1.76 0.36
N ALA A 145 8.63 -1.29 -0.38
CA ALA A 145 8.74 -1.49 -1.82
C ALA A 145 9.14 -2.92 -2.20
N VAL A 146 9.19 -3.19 -3.51
CA VAL A 146 9.47 -4.53 -4.06
C VAL A 146 10.71 -5.16 -3.41
N GLY A 147 10.56 -6.36 -2.85
CA GLY A 147 11.66 -7.13 -2.25
C GLY A 147 12.36 -6.46 -1.08
N ALA A 148 11.75 -5.46 -0.42
CA ALA A 148 12.30 -4.88 0.79
C ALA A 148 11.92 -5.72 2.02
N HIS A 149 12.81 -5.80 3.00
CA HIS A 149 12.68 -6.66 4.15
C HIS A 149 12.83 -5.89 5.47
N LEU A 150 11.83 -6.00 6.33
CA LEU A 150 11.89 -5.53 7.71
C LEU A 150 12.08 -6.76 8.62
N CYS A 151 13.20 -6.81 9.34
CA CYS A 151 13.44 -7.87 10.32
C CYS A 151 12.58 -7.66 11.58
N GLY A 152 12.63 -8.61 12.51
CA GLY A 152 11.74 -8.61 13.68
C GLY A 152 11.83 -7.35 14.53
N THR A 153 10.70 -6.92 15.08
CA THR A 153 10.57 -5.80 16.03
C THR A 153 11.00 -4.44 15.47
N VAL A 154 10.87 -4.23 14.17
CA VAL A 154 11.16 -2.94 13.52
C VAL A 154 9.95 -2.01 13.65
N GLU A 155 10.21 -0.75 14.02
CA GLU A 155 9.21 0.31 14.04
C GLU A 155 9.45 1.29 12.89
N VAL A 156 8.44 1.52 12.06
CA VAL A 156 8.52 2.45 10.91
C VAL A 156 7.47 3.54 11.06
N GLY A 157 7.92 4.77 11.18
CA GLY A 157 7.04 5.94 11.27
C GLY A 157 6.22 6.18 10.00
N ALA A 158 5.06 6.82 10.15
CA ALA A 158 4.12 7.09 9.08
C ALA A 158 4.75 7.79 7.87
N TYR A 159 4.18 7.55 6.68
CA TYR A 159 4.60 8.13 5.40
C TYR A 159 6.03 7.76 4.95
N THR A 160 6.68 6.84 5.63
CA THR A 160 8.03 6.38 5.27
C THR A 160 7.97 5.45 4.06
N TRP A 161 8.96 5.59 3.19
CA TRP A 161 9.20 4.72 2.04
C TRP A 161 10.44 3.86 2.29
N ILE A 162 10.27 2.55 2.29
CA ILE A 162 11.37 1.59 2.32
C ILE A 162 11.62 1.15 0.88
N GLY A 163 12.76 1.56 0.31
CA GLY A 163 13.10 1.37 -1.11
C GLY A 163 13.25 -0.09 -1.51
N ALA A 164 13.16 -0.34 -2.82
CA ALA A 164 13.22 -1.71 -3.36
C ALA A 164 14.51 -2.44 -2.92
N GLY A 165 14.36 -3.67 -2.42
CA GLY A 165 15.48 -4.49 -1.95
C GLY A 165 16.21 -3.95 -0.72
N ALA A 166 15.70 -2.91 -0.06
CA ALA A 166 16.29 -2.43 1.20
C ALA A 166 16.01 -3.42 2.34
N THR A 167 16.93 -3.49 3.29
CA THR A 167 16.80 -4.33 4.49
C THR A 167 16.94 -3.48 5.73
N VAL A 168 16.05 -3.66 6.70
CA VAL A 168 16.13 -3.03 8.02
C VAL A 168 16.41 -4.12 9.05
N SER A 169 17.52 -3.98 9.79
CA SER A 169 17.90 -4.92 10.85
C SER A 169 16.87 -4.93 11.98
N ASN A 170 16.85 -6.01 12.74
CA ASN A 170 15.92 -6.17 13.86
C ASN A 170 16.11 -5.09 14.96
N ASN A 171 15.02 -4.76 15.65
CA ASN A 171 14.94 -3.77 16.74
C ASN A 171 15.32 -2.34 16.33
N ILE A 172 15.13 -1.96 15.08
CA ILE A 172 15.40 -0.62 14.56
C ILE A 172 14.13 0.21 14.53
N SER A 173 14.26 1.47 14.94
CA SER A 173 13.22 2.50 14.82
C SER A 173 13.56 3.49 13.71
N ILE A 174 12.59 3.75 12.84
CA ILE A 174 12.70 4.75 11.76
C ILE A 174 11.63 5.81 11.98
N CYS A 175 12.03 7.07 12.16
CA CYS A 175 11.08 8.17 12.34
C CYS A 175 10.20 8.41 11.11
N PRO A 176 9.08 9.14 11.23
CA PRO A 176 8.16 9.38 10.10
C PRO A 176 8.81 10.13 8.93
N GLU A 177 8.22 9.94 7.74
CA GLU A 177 8.59 10.66 6.51
C GLU A 177 10.03 10.43 6.02
N CYS A 178 10.63 9.30 6.35
CA CYS A 178 11.92 8.89 5.82
C CYS A 178 11.80 8.29 4.41
N MET A 179 12.84 8.49 3.61
CA MET A 179 13.04 7.83 2.33
C MET A 179 14.28 6.93 2.43
N ILE A 180 14.07 5.63 2.54
CA ILE A 180 15.15 4.64 2.49
C ILE A 180 15.38 4.28 1.03
N GLY A 181 16.60 4.49 0.54
CA GLY A 181 16.95 4.22 -0.86
C GLY A 181 16.94 2.73 -1.20
N ALA A 182 16.81 2.43 -2.50
CA ALA A 182 16.85 1.05 -2.97
C ALA A 182 18.18 0.37 -2.58
N GLY A 183 18.08 -0.87 -2.08
CA GLY A 183 19.24 -1.67 -1.65
C GLY A 183 19.95 -1.17 -0.39
N ALA A 184 19.43 -0.17 0.31
CA ALA A 184 20.03 0.29 1.56
C ALA A 184 19.88 -0.75 2.67
N VAL A 185 20.85 -0.78 3.59
CA VAL A 185 20.84 -1.66 4.77
C VAL A 185 20.87 -0.80 6.03
N VAL A 186 19.71 -0.68 6.68
CA VAL A 186 19.58 0.14 7.91
C VAL A 186 19.96 -0.72 9.12
N VAL A 187 20.99 -0.30 9.84
CA VAL A 187 21.57 -1.06 10.96
C VAL A 187 21.55 -0.28 12.29
N LYS A 188 20.99 0.92 12.30
CA LYS A 188 20.78 1.75 13.49
C LYS A 188 19.53 2.58 13.37
N ASP A 189 19.04 3.11 14.46
CA ASP A 189 17.87 3.97 14.51
C ASP A 189 18.06 5.23 13.64
N LEU A 190 16.97 5.68 13.03
CA LEU A 190 16.92 6.89 12.22
C LEU A 190 15.95 7.87 12.88
N ASP A 191 16.48 8.81 13.66
CA ASP A 191 15.71 9.74 14.48
C ASP A 191 15.33 11.02 13.73
N GLU A 192 15.94 11.28 12.58
CA GLU A 192 15.69 12.46 11.78
C GLU A 192 15.07 12.09 10.44
N LYS A 193 14.09 12.89 10.01
CA LYS A 193 13.51 12.79 8.69
C LYS A 193 14.55 13.08 7.61
N GLY A 194 14.64 12.21 6.62
CA GLY A 194 15.63 12.38 5.56
C GLY A 194 15.59 11.29 4.49
N THR A 195 16.59 11.37 3.60
CA THR A 195 16.85 10.32 2.60
C THR A 195 18.13 9.60 2.98
N TYR A 196 18.03 8.29 3.11
CA TYR A 196 19.11 7.41 3.58
C TYR A 196 19.46 6.39 2.52
N VAL A 197 20.72 6.28 2.16
CA VAL A 197 21.23 5.39 1.11
C VAL A 197 22.46 4.62 1.57
N GLY A 198 22.72 3.46 0.99
CA GLY A 198 23.87 2.63 1.35
C GLY A 198 23.66 1.94 2.71
N VAL A 199 24.55 2.17 3.66
CA VAL A 199 24.50 1.63 5.04
C VAL A 199 24.50 2.82 6.01
N PRO A 200 23.35 3.47 6.19
CA PRO A 200 23.22 4.62 7.07
C PRO A 200 23.29 4.26 8.55
#